data_ea0c5fc7e05aecf22ef3a235be2f034c
#
_entry.id   ea0c5fc7e05aecf22ef3a235be2f034c
#
_cell.length_a   1.000
_cell.length_b   1.000
_cell.length_c   1.000
_cell.angle_alpha   90.00
_cell.angle_beta   90.00
_cell.angle_gamma   90.00
#
_symmetry.space_group_name_H-M   'P 1'
#
loop_
_entity.id
_entity.type
_entity.pdbx_description
1 polymer ?
#
loop_
_entity_poly.entity_id
_entity_poly.type
_entity_poly.pdbx_seq_one_letter_code
_entity_poly.pdbx_strand_id
1 'polypeptide(L)'
;MTRMITAHTGELTPEELRAVRTLLDESFDDHFSDDDWEHGLGGTHVIVLEGDTVIAHGSLVMRRLLHDGRSLRAGYVEGVAVRPDRRRSGHATTVMAGLESLASAYDLLALSASDDGVALYESRGWQLWRGPTSVLTPTGIERTPDDDGSVYVLRGTTPLDLDGPLTCDWRPGDVW
;
A
#
# COMPACT_ATOMS: atom_id res chain seq x y z
N MET A 1 -25.69 3.88 -5.68
CA MET A 1 -25.13 2.64 -6.23
C MET A 1 -23.61 2.83 -6.32
N THR A 2 -22.84 1.94 -5.72
CA THR A 2 -21.37 2.00 -5.76
C THR A 2 -20.82 1.19 -6.92
N ARG A 3 -19.73 1.65 -7.52
CA ARG A 3 -19.00 0.99 -8.60
C ARG A 3 -17.51 0.91 -8.23
N MET A 4 -16.87 -0.19 -8.54
CA MET A 4 -15.42 -0.36 -8.39
C MET A 4 -14.75 -0.32 -9.75
N ILE A 5 -13.62 0.38 -9.84
CA ILE A 5 -12.72 0.41 -10.99
C ILE A 5 -11.37 -0.15 -10.55
N THR A 6 -10.78 -0.98 -11.39
CA THR A 6 -9.38 -1.39 -11.25
C THR A 6 -8.67 -0.99 -12.55
N ALA A 7 -7.68 -0.11 -12.45
CA ALA A 7 -6.97 0.44 -13.61
C ALA A 7 -5.53 0.79 -13.26
N HIS A 8 -4.62 0.63 -14.22
CA HIS A 8 -3.26 1.12 -14.10
C HIS A 8 -3.24 2.66 -14.14
N THR A 9 -2.27 3.31 -13.47
CA THR A 9 -2.12 4.78 -13.49
C THR A 9 -2.21 5.38 -14.90
N GLY A 10 -1.59 4.72 -15.88
CA GLY A 10 -1.59 5.19 -17.27
C GLY A 10 -2.93 5.06 -18.01
N GLU A 11 -3.91 4.40 -17.42
CA GLU A 11 -5.27 4.24 -17.98
C GLU A 11 -6.25 5.25 -17.37
N LEU A 12 -5.87 5.89 -16.26
CA LEU A 12 -6.70 6.89 -15.58
C LEU A 12 -6.54 8.26 -16.26
N THR A 13 -7.64 8.97 -16.37
CA THR A 13 -7.63 10.34 -16.86
C THR A 13 -7.05 11.30 -15.81
N PRO A 14 -6.58 12.49 -16.21
CA PRO A 14 -6.14 13.52 -15.26
C PRO A 14 -7.22 13.93 -14.25
N GLU A 15 -8.49 13.88 -14.65
CA GLU A 15 -9.64 14.15 -13.80
C GLU A 15 -9.80 13.10 -12.71
N GLU A 16 -9.71 11.82 -13.07
CA GLU A 16 -9.79 10.69 -12.13
C GLU A 16 -8.62 10.72 -11.15
N LEU A 17 -7.40 11.00 -11.61
CA LEU A 17 -6.23 11.13 -10.74
C LEU A 17 -6.39 12.32 -9.77
N ARG A 18 -6.91 13.46 -10.23
CA ARG A 18 -7.21 14.60 -9.32
C ARG A 18 -8.25 14.24 -8.27
N ALA A 19 -9.31 13.52 -8.66
CA ALA A 19 -10.34 13.08 -7.72
C ALA A 19 -9.79 12.13 -6.65
N VAL A 20 -8.90 11.22 -7.03
CA VAL A 20 -8.17 10.34 -6.10
C VAL A 20 -7.30 11.18 -5.16
N ARG A 21 -6.50 12.12 -5.68
CA ARG A 21 -5.65 12.98 -4.86
C ARG A 21 -6.47 13.79 -3.84
N THR A 22 -7.59 14.34 -4.27
CA THR A 22 -8.51 15.08 -3.37
C THR A 22 -9.01 14.18 -2.23
N LEU A 23 -9.42 12.93 -2.54
CA LEU A 23 -9.81 11.97 -1.51
C LEU A 23 -8.69 11.72 -0.49
N LEU A 24 -7.45 11.56 -0.98
CA LEU A 24 -6.29 11.29 -0.11
C LEU A 24 -5.98 12.49 0.78
N ASP A 25 -5.94 13.70 0.22
CA ASP A 25 -5.74 14.94 0.99
C ASP A 25 -6.79 15.08 2.11
N GLU A 26 -8.08 14.89 1.79
CA GLU A 26 -9.18 14.94 2.77
C GLU A 26 -9.11 13.82 3.82
N SER A 27 -8.62 12.63 3.44
CA SER A 27 -8.60 11.46 4.32
C SER A 27 -7.45 11.48 5.31
N PHE A 28 -6.37 12.17 4.99
CA PHE A 28 -5.16 12.30 5.81
C PHE A 28 -4.99 13.71 6.40
N ASP A 29 -6.06 14.48 6.51
CA ASP A 29 -6.11 15.82 7.14
C ASP A 29 -5.01 16.77 6.61
N ASP A 30 -4.84 16.80 5.29
CA ASP A 30 -3.80 17.58 4.56
C ASP A 30 -2.34 17.22 4.91
N HIS A 31 -2.12 16.07 5.55
CA HIS A 31 -0.77 15.53 5.82
C HIS A 31 -0.26 14.59 4.71
N PHE A 32 -1.01 14.41 3.62
CA PHE A 32 -0.62 13.60 2.47
C PHE A 32 0.31 14.41 1.56
N SER A 33 1.60 14.07 1.57
CA SER A 33 2.62 14.80 0.84
C SER A 33 2.63 14.49 -0.67
N ASP A 34 3.42 15.26 -1.43
CA ASP A 34 3.65 14.95 -2.86
C ASP A 34 4.47 13.68 -3.04
N ASP A 35 5.40 13.38 -2.13
CA ASP A 35 6.12 12.10 -2.13
C ASP A 35 5.16 10.93 -1.90
N ASP A 36 4.24 11.02 -0.93
CA ASP A 36 3.22 10.00 -0.70
C ASP A 36 2.33 9.78 -1.93
N TRP A 37 2.00 10.85 -2.64
CA TRP A 37 1.26 10.77 -3.89
C TRP A 37 2.05 10.01 -4.96
N GLU A 38 3.32 10.35 -5.15
CA GLU A 38 4.18 9.70 -6.14
C GLU A 38 4.40 8.22 -5.83
N HIS A 39 4.44 7.84 -4.56
CA HIS A 39 4.58 6.43 -4.15
C HIS A 39 3.45 5.55 -4.69
N GLY A 40 2.25 6.07 -4.86
CA GLY A 40 1.09 5.34 -5.38
C GLY A 40 1.01 5.28 -6.91
N LEU A 41 1.84 6.04 -7.62
CA LEU A 41 1.80 6.12 -9.08
C LEU A 41 2.62 5.01 -9.75
N GLY A 42 2.27 4.71 -11.00
CA GLY A 42 2.93 3.67 -11.80
C GLY A 42 2.47 2.25 -11.47
N GLY A 43 1.46 2.09 -10.65
CA GLY A 43 0.85 0.83 -10.27
C GLY A 43 -0.60 0.70 -10.70
N THR A 44 -1.29 -0.23 -10.07
CA THR A 44 -2.72 -0.48 -10.27
C THR A 44 -3.51 0.14 -9.13
N HIS A 45 -4.51 0.94 -9.49
CA HIS A 45 -5.44 1.57 -8.56
C HIS A 45 -6.73 0.77 -8.45
N VAL A 46 -7.25 0.65 -7.25
CA VAL A 46 -8.62 0.21 -6.98
C VAL A 46 -9.38 1.42 -6.43
N ILE A 47 -10.40 1.83 -7.16
CA ILE A 47 -11.18 3.04 -6.88
C ILE A 47 -12.63 2.66 -6.69
N VAL A 48 -13.24 3.10 -5.60
CA VAL A 48 -14.68 2.93 -5.37
C VAL A 48 -15.37 4.28 -5.55
N LEU A 49 -16.39 4.28 -6.40
CA LEU A 49 -17.20 5.48 -6.71
C LEU A 49 -18.62 5.30 -6.21
N GLU A 50 -19.21 6.40 -5.74
CA GLU A 50 -20.65 6.56 -5.54
C GLU A 50 -21.15 7.63 -6.51
N GLY A 51 -21.88 7.20 -7.56
CA GLY A 51 -22.08 8.04 -8.72
C GLY A 51 -20.74 8.34 -9.40
N ASP A 52 -20.41 9.62 -9.54
CA ASP A 52 -19.14 10.08 -10.10
C ASP A 52 -18.11 10.49 -9.01
N THR A 53 -18.47 10.32 -7.74
CA THR A 53 -17.62 10.73 -6.61
C THR A 53 -16.74 9.57 -6.16
N VAL A 54 -15.43 9.78 -6.09
CA VAL A 54 -14.48 8.83 -5.49
C VAL A 54 -14.68 8.82 -3.98
N ILE A 55 -14.97 7.66 -3.41
CA ILE A 55 -15.23 7.48 -1.98
C ILE A 55 -14.23 6.57 -1.27
N ALA A 56 -13.51 5.75 -2.02
CA ALA A 56 -12.41 4.96 -1.48
C ALA A 56 -11.37 4.66 -2.55
N HIS A 57 -10.14 4.46 -2.14
CA HIS A 57 -9.00 4.22 -2.99
C HIS A 57 -7.96 3.35 -2.29
N GLY A 58 -7.16 2.68 -3.07
CA GLY A 58 -5.87 2.08 -2.74
C GLY A 58 -5.13 1.76 -4.01
N SER A 59 -3.81 1.78 -3.98
CA SER A 59 -2.98 1.38 -5.12
C SER A 59 -2.00 0.29 -4.75
N LEU A 60 -1.55 -0.45 -5.74
CA LEU A 60 -0.55 -1.51 -5.64
C LEU A 60 0.57 -1.21 -6.61
N VAL A 61 1.75 -0.91 -6.07
CA VAL A 61 2.96 -0.65 -6.84
C VAL A 61 3.97 -1.76 -6.65
N MET A 62 4.77 -2.06 -7.67
CA MET A 62 5.83 -3.05 -7.55
C MET A 62 7.04 -2.44 -6.86
N ARG A 63 7.49 -3.07 -5.76
CA ARG A 63 8.74 -2.73 -5.09
C ARG A 63 9.65 -3.96 -4.97
N ARG A 64 10.93 -3.72 -4.79
CA ARG A 64 11.90 -4.77 -4.45
C ARG A 64 12.17 -4.78 -2.96
N LEU A 65 11.88 -5.92 -2.33
CA LEU A 65 12.22 -6.15 -0.93
C LEU A 65 13.32 -7.22 -0.86
N LEU A 66 14.39 -6.91 -0.14
CA LEU A 66 15.50 -7.84 0.08
C LEU A 66 15.27 -8.63 1.36
N HIS A 67 15.31 -9.95 1.25
CA HIS A 67 15.15 -10.88 2.36
C HIS A 67 15.91 -12.17 2.07
N ASP A 68 16.72 -12.63 3.03
CA ASP A 68 17.54 -13.84 2.92
C ASP A 68 18.36 -13.94 1.62
N GLY A 69 19.03 -12.84 1.24
CA GLY A 69 19.84 -12.76 0.04
C GLY A 69 19.05 -12.78 -1.29
N ARG A 70 17.73 -12.63 -1.23
CA ARG A 70 16.84 -12.64 -2.39
C ARG A 70 16.22 -11.25 -2.59
N SER A 71 16.00 -10.90 -3.85
CA SER A 71 15.26 -9.70 -4.25
C SER A 71 13.82 -10.11 -4.62
N LEU A 72 12.90 -9.90 -3.70
CA LEU A 72 11.49 -10.27 -3.85
C LEU A 72 10.73 -9.22 -4.67
N ARG A 73 9.82 -9.67 -5.53
CA ARG A 73 8.81 -8.80 -6.16
C ARG A 73 7.67 -8.62 -5.17
N ALA A 74 7.60 -7.46 -4.55
CA ALA A 74 6.51 -7.13 -3.65
C ALA A 74 5.47 -6.26 -4.35
N GLY A 75 4.19 -6.62 -4.21
CA GLY A 75 3.10 -5.70 -4.45
C GLY A 75 2.93 -4.85 -3.20
N TYR A 76 3.33 -3.58 -3.27
CA TYR A 76 3.29 -2.68 -2.12
C TYR A 76 2.04 -1.82 -2.16
N VAL A 77 1.24 -1.89 -1.11
CA VAL A 77 -0.03 -1.16 -1.00
C VAL A 77 0.23 0.25 -0.53
N GLU A 78 -0.31 1.22 -1.26
CA GLU A 78 -0.18 2.65 -1.00
C GLU A 78 -1.55 3.33 -0.99
N GLY A 79 -1.67 4.41 -0.22
CA GLY A 79 -2.79 5.33 -0.28
C GLY A 79 -4.16 4.70 -0.07
N VAL A 80 -4.28 3.78 0.88
CA VAL A 80 -5.58 3.22 1.26
C VAL A 80 -6.37 4.26 2.04
N ALA A 81 -7.45 4.71 1.48
CA ALA A 81 -8.30 5.74 2.07
C ALA A 81 -9.78 5.48 1.81
N VAL A 82 -10.60 5.90 2.76
CA VAL A 82 -12.06 5.97 2.64
C VAL A 82 -12.49 7.35 3.11
N ARG A 83 -13.32 8.01 2.30
CA ARG A 83 -13.87 9.34 2.62
C ARG A 83 -14.45 9.32 4.05
N PRO A 84 -14.18 10.35 4.88
CA PRO A 84 -14.53 10.32 6.31
C PRO A 84 -16.01 9.98 6.59
N ASP A 85 -16.93 10.52 5.78
CA ASP A 85 -18.38 10.29 5.91
C ASP A 85 -18.86 8.94 5.34
N ARG A 86 -17.97 8.14 4.77
CA ARG A 86 -18.23 6.79 4.22
C ARG A 86 -17.46 5.68 4.93
N ARG A 87 -16.76 6.00 6.01
CA ARG A 87 -16.05 5.01 6.83
C ARG A 87 -17.02 4.03 7.49
N ARG A 88 -16.49 2.84 7.88
CA ARG A 88 -17.24 1.74 8.51
C ARG A 88 -18.39 1.16 7.67
N SER A 89 -18.33 1.33 6.36
CA SER A 89 -19.32 0.80 5.39
C SER A 89 -18.75 -0.29 4.49
N GLY A 90 -17.59 -0.87 4.84
CA GLY A 90 -16.96 -1.96 4.11
C GLY A 90 -16.13 -1.54 2.89
N HIS A 91 -16.00 -0.24 2.60
CA HIS A 91 -15.29 0.22 1.41
C HIS A 91 -13.79 -0.09 1.44
N ALA A 92 -13.13 0.02 2.61
CA ALA A 92 -11.74 -0.39 2.77
C ALA A 92 -11.55 -1.89 2.49
N THR A 93 -12.48 -2.72 2.96
CA THR A 93 -12.50 -4.15 2.66
C THR A 93 -12.63 -4.42 1.15
N THR A 94 -13.49 -3.67 0.45
CA THR A 94 -13.64 -3.76 -0.99
C THR A 94 -12.35 -3.38 -1.73
N VAL A 95 -11.71 -2.29 -1.33
CA VAL A 95 -10.42 -1.85 -1.89
C VAL A 95 -9.35 -2.94 -1.68
N MET A 96 -9.19 -3.41 -0.44
CA MET A 96 -8.18 -4.43 -0.13
C MET A 96 -8.43 -5.73 -0.89
N ALA A 97 -9.68 -6.18 -1.01
CA ALA A 97 -10.02 -7.37 -1.80
C ALA A 97 -9.62 -7.21 -3.28
N GLY A 98 -9.82 -6.02 -3.85
CA GLY A 98 -9.39 -5.71 -5.21
C GLY A 98 -7.86 -5.78 -5.37
N LEU A 99 -7.10 -5.18 -4.44
CA LEU A 99 -5.64 -5.23 -4.46
C LEU A 99 -5.11 -6.66 -4.23
N GLU A 100 -5.65 -7.38 -3.26
CA GLU A 100 -5.28 -8.75 -2.95
C GLU A 100 -5.55 -9.73 -4.11
N SER A 101 -6.52 -9.44 -4.96
CA SER A 101 -6.79 -10.25 -6.16
C SER A 101 -5.62 -10.27 -7.15
N LEU A 102 -4.71 -9.31 -7.05
CA LEU A 102 -3.50 -9.20 -7.88
C LEU A 102 -2.29 -9.93 -7.28
N ALA A 103 -2.42 -10.54 -6.11
CA ALA A 103 -1.31 -11.12 -5.35
C ALA A 103 -0.51 -12.18 -6.13
N SER A 104 -1.14 -12.90 -7.05
CA SER A 104 -0.46 -13.93 -7.86
C SER A 104 0.66 -13.38 -8.76
N ALA A 105 0.69 -12.07 -9.02
CA ALA A 105 1.74 -11.41 -9.79
C ALA A 105 3.03 -11.17 -8.98
N TYR A 106 3.00 -11.39 -7.66
CA TYR A 106 4.05 -11.02 -6.72
C TYR A 106 4.50 -12.19 -5.86
N ASP A 107 5.68 -12.09 -5.27
CA ASP A 107 6.17 -13.06 -4.28
C ASP A 107 5.46 -12.89 -2.93
N LEU A 108 5.06 -11.65 -2.62
CA LEU A 108 4.26 -11.25 -1.46
C LEU A 108 3.58 -9.91 -1.74
N LEU A 109 2.57 -9.58 -0.95
CA LEU A 109 2.10 -8.20 -0.80
C LEU A 109 2.66 -7.64 0.51
N ALA A 110 2.92 -6.34 0.54
CA ALA A 110 3.41 -5.64 1.72
C ALA A 110 2.76 -4.26 1.85
N LEU A 111 2.77 -3.71 3.05
CA LEU A 111 2.35 -2.34 3.35
C LEU A 111 2.97 -1.88 4.67
N SER A 112 3.02 -0.58 4.88
CA SER A 112 3.24 0.02 6.20
C SER A 112 1.88 0.45 6.76
N ALA A 113 1.51 -0.09 7.92
CA ALA A 113 0.21 0.12 8.53
C ALA A 113 0.23 1.32 9.48
N SER A 114 -0.79 2.18 9.38
CA SER A 114 -1.15 3.08 10.47
C SER A 114 -1.89 2.29 11.56
N ASP A 115 -1.88 2.79 12.78
CA ASP A 115 -2.57 2.16 13.91
C ASP A 115 -4.06 1.87 13.62
N ASP A 116 -4.72 2.78 12.93
CA ASP A 116 -6.13 2.63 12.53
C ASP A 116 -6.38 1.51 11.51
N GLY A 117 -5.36 1.15 10.73
CA GLY A 117 -5.47 0.14 9.68
C GLY A 117 -5.22 -1.29 10.14
N VAL A 118 -4.51 -1.47 11.25
CA VAL A 118 -4.02 -2.80 11.71
C VAL A 118 -5.14 -3.83 11.79
N ALA A 119 -6.25 -3.50 12.44
CA ALA A 119 -7.36 -4.43 12.61
C ALA A 119 -7.96 -4.89 11.27
N LEU A 120 -8.02 -4.02 10.27
CA LEU A 120 -8.47 -4.37 8.92
C LEU A 120 -7.51 -5.39 8.30
N TYR A 121 -6.22 -5.11 8.31
CA TYR A 121 -5.22 -5.97 7.66
C TYR A 121 -5.13 -7.34 8.34
N GLU A 122 -5.08 -7.40 9.66
CA GLU A 122 -5.07 -8.65 10.41
C GLU A 122 -6.33 -9.49 10.15
N SER A 123 -7.51 -8.87 10.09
CA SER A 123 -8.76 -9.57 9.77
C SER A 123 -8.77 -10.20 8.37
N ARG A 124 -7.90 -9.74 7.49
CA ARG A 124 -7.73 -10.23 6.13
C ARG A 124 -6.55 -11.20 5.96
N GLY A 125 -5.90 -11.59 7.05
CA GLY A 125 -4.82 -12.57 7.05
C GLY A 125 -3.42 -11.99 6.81
N TRP A 126 -3.29 -10.65 6.81
CA TRP A 126 -1.98 -10.01 6.80
C TRP A 126 -1.27 -10.25 8.13
N GLN A 127 0.04 -10.42 8.08
CA GLN A 127 0.88 -10.76 9.22
C GLN A 127 1.92 -9.68 9.45
N LEU A 128 2.14 -9.32 10.72
CA LEU A 128 3.19 -8.40 11.10
C LEU A 128 4.57 -8.97 10.77
N TRP A 129 5.42 -8.17 10.10
CA TRP A 129 6.84 -8.44 10.02
C TRP A 129 7.51 -8.06 11.33
N ARG A 130 8.10 -9.03 12.03
CA ARG A 130 8.67 -8.83 13.36
C ARG A 130 10.16 -8.55 13.34
N GLY A 131 10.84 -8.95 12.27
CA GLY A 131 12.27 -8.72 12.10
C GLY A 131 12.62 -7.24 11.85
N PRO A 132 13.91 -6.89 11.93
CA PRO A 132 14.36 -5.52 11.74
C PRO A 132 14.17 -5.03 10.30
N THR A 133 13.72 -3.80 10.16
CA THR A 133 13.54 -3.12 8.87
C THR A 133 14.74 -2.24 8.50
N SER A 134 14.99 -2.11 7.21
CA SER A 134 16.09 -1.30 6.66
C SER A 134 15.71 -0.80 5.27
N VAL A 135 16.48 0.13 4.75
CA VAL A 135 16.36 0.65 3.37
C VAL A 135 17.70 0.52 2.65
N LEU A 136 17.67 0.16 1.38
CA LEU A 136 18.85 0.16 0.50
C LEU A 136 19.00 1.56 -0.11
N THR A 137 19.82 2.41 0.52
CA THR A 137 20.13 3.76 0.04
C THR A 137 21.22 3.74 -1.05
N PRO A 138 21.47 4.86 -1.75
CA PRO A 138 22.59 4.95 -2.71
C PRO A 138 23.96 4.67 -2.10
N THR A 139 24.10 4.73 -0.79
CA THR A 139 25.39 4.53 -0.08
C THR A 139 25.45 3.21 0.68
N GLY A 140 24.38 2.43 0.73
CA GLY A 140 24.33 1.13 1.39
C GLY A 140 23.04 0.88 2.14
N ILE A 141 23.01 -0.21 2.91
CA ILE A 141 21.84 -0.58 3.71
C ILE A 141 21.88 0.19 5.03
N GLU A 142 20.79 0.88 5.33
CA GLU A 142 20.59 1.65 6.55
C GLU A 142 19.37 1.15 7.32
N ARG A 143 19.48 1.04 8.65
CA ARG A 143 18.37 0.63 9.52
C ARG A 143 17.29 1.71 9.55
N THR A 144 16.03 1.25 9.60
CA THR A 144 14.85 2.10 9.77
C THR A 144 14.09 1.71 11.04
N PRO A 145 14.66 1.93 12.23
CA PRO A 145 14.10 1.41 13.48
C PRO A 145 12.72 1.98 13.82
N ASP A 146 12.38 3.15 13.31
CA ASP A 146 11.06 3.76 13.51
C ASP A 146 9.95 3.02 12.74
N ASP A 147 10.31 2.22 11.74
CA ASP A 147 9.39 1.38 10.96
C ASP A 147 9.28 -0.05 11.50
N ASP A 148 10.11 -0.43 12.46
CA ASP A 148 9.99 -1.74 13.11
C ASP A 148 8.61 -1.88 13.75
N GLY A 149 7.90 -2.96 13.41
CA GLY A 149 6.54 -3.21 13.92
C GLY A 149 5.42 -2.51 13.14
N SER A 150 5.72 -1.84 12.02
CA SER A 150 4.72 -1.18 11.17
C SER A 150 4.45 -1.95 9.87
N VAL A 151 5.38 -2.79 9.42
CA VAL A 151 5.28 -3.49 8.13
C VAL A 151 4.45 -4.76 8.28
N TYR A 152 3.43 -4.89 7.44
CA TYR A 152 2.58 -6.07 7.33
C TYR A 152 2.72 -6.69 5.95
N VAL A 153 2.65 -8.01 5.89
CA VAL A 153 2.75 -8.78 4.64
C VAL A 153 1.59 -9.76 4.48
N LEU A 154 1.12 -9.90 3.25
CA LEU A 154 0.26 -11.01 2.85
C LEU A 154 1.13 -12.01 2.09
N ARG A 155 1.31 -13.19 2.67
CA ARG A 155 2.20 -14.21 2.14
C ARG A 155 1.57 -14.90 0.93
N GLY A 156 2.40 -15.07 -0.11
CA GLY A 156 2.14 -16.01 -1.19
C GLY A 156 2.72 -17.40 -0.87
N THR A 157 3.19 -18.08 -1.89
CA THR A 157 3.87 -19.39 -1.78
C THR A 157 5.35 -19.28 -1.46
N THR A 158 5.93 -18.09 -1.56
CA THR A 158 7.34 -17.82 -1.28
C THR A 158 7.63 -18.03 0.22
N PRO A 159 8.62 -18.86 0.59
CA PRO A 159 9.03 -19.00 1.98
C PRO A 159 9.58 -17.68 2.53
N LEU A 160 9.11 -17.26 3.70
CA LEU A 160 9.50 -16.04 4.38
C LEU A 160 9.73 -16.33 5.87
N ASP A 161 10.85 -15.84 6.39
CA ASP A 161 11.11 -15.74 7.83
C ASP A 161 10.70 -14.34 8.32
N LEU A 162 9.55 -14.23 8.95
CA LEU A 162 9.01 -12.94 9.42
C LEU A 162 9.80 -12.35 10.60
N ASP A 163 10.74 -13.08 11.18
CA ASP A 163 11.64 -12.61 12.24
C ASP A 163 13.02 -12.19 11.69
N GLY A 164 13.29 -12.47 10.42
CA GLY A 164 14.52 -12.08 9.74
C GLY A 164 14.52 -10.63 9.24
N PRO A 165 15.69 -10.11 8.82
CA PRO A 165 15.80 -8.76 8.27
C PRO A 165 14.99 -8.58 6.99
N LEU A 166 14.37 -7.41 6.83
CA LEU A 166 13.70 -6.98 5.61
C LEU A 166 14.22 -5.60 5.20
N THR A 167 14.60 -5.47 3.93
CA THR A 167 15.15 -4.22 3.41
C THR A 167 14.34 -3.78 2.18
N CYS A 168 13.83 -2.56 2.20
CA CYS A 168 13.13 -1.99 1.04
C CYS A 168 14.11 -1.27 0.08
N ASP A 169 13.66 -1.07 -1.15
CA ASP A 169 14.30 -0.17 -2.10
C ASP A 169 14.14 1.29 -1.64
N TRP A 170 15.09 2.13 -2.05
CA TRP A 170 15.08 3.54 -1.69
C TRP A 170 14.09 4.34 -2.54
N ARG A 171 13.48 5.35 -1.91
CA ARG A 171 12.62 6.35 -2.54
C ARG A 171 12.63 7.65 -1.73
N PRO A 172 12.27 8.82 -2.30
CA PRO A 172 12.08 10.06 -1.55
C PRO A 172 10.94 9.94 -0.53
N GLY A 173 11.01 10.72 0.54
CA GLY A 173 10.01 10.73 1.60
C GLY A 173 10.07 9.48 2.47
N ASP A 174 8.91 8.98 2.87
CA ASP A 174 8.79 7.75 3.66
C ASP A 174 9.22 6.53 2.85
N VAL A 175 10.21 5.80 3.35
CA VAL A 175 10.77 4.67 2.60
C VAL A 175 9.94 3.38 2.72
N TRP A 176 9.14 3.27 3.81
CA TRP A 176 8.21 2.15 4.05
C TRP A 176 6.74 2.50 3.85
#